data_a98eb4abdb399c57114800adb6e6a056
#
_entry.id   a98eb4abdb399c57114800adb6e6a056
#
_cell.length_a   1.000
_cell.length_b   1.000
_cell.length_c   1.000
_cell.angle_alpha   90.00
_cell.angle_beta   90.00
_cell.angle_gamma   90.00
#
_symmetry.space_group_name_H-M   'P 1'
#
loop_
_entity.id
_entity.type
_entity.pdbx_description
1 polymer ?
#
loop_
_entity_poly.entity_id
_entity_poly.type
_entity_poly.pdbx_seq_one_letter_code
_entity_poly.pdbx_strand_id
1 'polypeptide(L)'
;METQSTYNYKVVRQFAIMTVVWGIVGMLVGVIIAAQLVWPELNFGPWFHFGRLRPLHTNAVIFAFGGCALFATSYYVVQRTSQVRLFAEKLASFTFWGWQLVIVLAAVTLPLGFTSGKEYAELEWPIDILIAVIWVSYA
;
A
#
# COMPACT_ATOMS: atom_id res chain seq x y z
N MET A 1 28.43 -21.41 -13.37
CA MET A 1 27.56 -20.69 -14.32
C MET A 1 26.38 -20.13 -13.54
N GLU A 2 26.43 -18.88 -13.18
CA GLU A 2 25.25 -18.22 -12.61
C GLU A 2 24.20 -18.17 -13.71
N THR A 3 23.15 -18.93 -13.56
CA THR A 3 21.95 -18.77 -14.38
C THR A 3 21.40 -17.37 -14.08
N GLN A 4 21.74 -16.40 -14.91
CA GLN A 4 21.08 -15.10 -14.86
C GLN A 4 19.58 -15.37 -14.89
N SER A 5 18.91 -14.98 -13.82
CA SER A 5 17.46 -15.14 -13.74
C SER A 5 16.84 -14.41 -14.93
N THR A 6 16.14 -15.15 -15.78
CA THR A 6 15.49 -14.62 -16.99
C THR A 6 14.46 -13.55 -16.66
N TYR A 7 13.96 -13.54 -15.43
CA TYR A 7 12.89 -12.69 -14.96
C TYR A 7 13.35 -11.71 -13.89
N ASN A 8 12.69 -10.56 -13.81
CA ASN A 8 12.93 -9.60 -12.74
C ASN A 8 12.15 -10.00 -11.48
N TYR A 9 12.77 -10.83 -10.64
CA TYR A 9 12.18 -11.22 -9.36
C TYR A 9 12.47 -10.20 -8.23
N LYS A 10 13.33 -9.22 -8.46
CA LYS A 10 13.64 -8.22 -7.43
C LYS A 10 12.39 -7.41 -7.05
N VAL A 11 11.68 -6.87 -8.04
CA VAL A 11 10.46 -6.10 -7.81
C VAL A 11 9.35 -6.97 -7.23
N VAL A 12 9.21 -8.20 -7.70
CA VAL A 12 8.23 -9.17 -7.18
C VAL A 12 8.49 -9.44 -5.70
N ARG A 13 9.74 -9.72 -5.33
CA ARG A 13 10.12 -9.97 -3.94
C ARG A 13 9.91 -8.74 -3.06
N GLN A 14 10.25 -7.55 -3.54
CA GLN A 14 10.03 -6.31 -2.80
C GLN A 14 8.54 -6.11 -2.48
N PHE A 15 7.66 -6.24 -3.46
CA PHE A 15 6.22 -6.15 -3.23
C PHE A 15 5.70 -7.27 -2.33
N ALA A 16 6.19 -8.50 -2.46
CA ALA A 16 5.79 -9.61 -1.60
C ALA A 16 6.18 -9.38 -0.14
N ILE A 17 7.38 -8.89 0.12
CA ILE A 17 7.83 -8.53 1.48
C ILE A 17 6.96 -7.41 2.05
N MET A 18 6.72 -6.37 1.28
CA MET A 18 5.90 -5.25 1.75
C MET A 18 4.43 -5.62 1.91
N THR A 19 3.93 -6.60 1.17
CA THR A 19 2.61 -7.18 1.42
C THR A 19 2.51 -7.72 2.85
N VAL A 20 3.48 -8.49 3.30
CA VAL A 20 3.50 -9.03 4.66
C VAL A 20 3.65 -7.91 5.70
N VAL A 21 4.56 -6.97 5.47
CA VAL A 21 4.80 -5.83 6.39
C VAL A 21 3.52 -5.01 6.57
N TRP A 22 2.88 -4.59 5.48
CA TRP A 22 1.66 -3.79 5.54
C TRP A 22 0.45 -4.60 6.02
N GLY A 23 0.43 -5.90 5.79
CA GLY A 23 -0.56 -6.81 6.37
C GLY A 23 -0.50 -6.79 7.89
N ILE A 24 0.69 -6.93 8.47
CA ILE A 24 0.89 -6.87 9.92
C ILE A 24 0.49 -5.49 10.46
N VAL A 25 0.96 -4.41 9.84
CA VAL A 25 0.64 -3.03 10.28
C VAL A 25 -0.86 -2.77 10.19
N GLY A 26 -1.50 -3.11 9.07
CA GLY A 26 -2.92 -2.88 8.85
C GLY A 26 -3.80 -3.65 9.85
N MET A 27 -3.47 -4.91 10.10
CA MET A 27 -4.18 -5.73 11.08
C MET A 27 -3.97 -5.23 12.52
N LEU A 28 -2.76 -4.78 12.85
CA LEU A 28 -2.48 -4.21 14.16
C LEU A 28 -3.32 -2.95 14.42
N VAL A 29 -3.41 -2.05 13.44
CA VAL A 29 -4.30 -0.88 13.55
C VAL A 29 -5.75 -1.32 13.71
N GLY A 30 -6.18 -2.37 13.01
CA GLY A 30 -7.51 -2.97 13.18
C GLY A 30 -7.79 -3.43 14.61
N VAL A 31 -6.84 -4.10 15.24
CA VAL A 31 -6.96 -4.54 16.64
C VAL A 31 -7.06 -3.32 17.57
N ILE A 32 -6.26 -2.28 17.33
CA ILE A 32 -6.30 -1.06 18.13
C ILE A 32 -7.67 -0.39 18.03
N ILE A 33 -8.21 -0.19 16.83
CA ILE A 33 -9.52 0.46 16.68
C ILE A 33 -10.65 -0.38 17.25
N ALA A 34 -10.56 -1.70 17.18
CA ALA A 34 -11.53 -2.59 17.83
C ALA A 34 -11.47 -2.43 19.36
N ALA A 35 -10.27 -2.37 19.92
CA ALA A 35 -10.09 -2.14 21.35
C ALA A 35 -10.63 -0.76 21.80
N GLN A 36 -10.47 0.28 20.98
CA GLN A 36 -11.00 1.62 21.26
C GLN A 36 -12.53 1.66 21.36
N LEU A 37 -13.24 0.75 20.69
CA LEU A 37 -14.69 0.63 20.82
C LEU A 37 -15.12 0.02 22.14
N VAL A 38 -14.29 -0.87 22.70
CA VAL A 38 -14.56 -1.53 23.99
C VAL A 38 -14.06 -0.68 25.16
N TRP A 39 -12.91 -0.09 25.01
CA TRP A 39 -12.25 0.78 26.00
C TRP A 39 -12.04 2.16 25.45
N PRO A 40 -12.98 3.10 25.66
CA PRO A 40 -12.89 4.46 25.12
C PRO A 40 -11.64 5.24 25.56
N GLU A 41 -11.03 4.84 26.70
CA GLU A 41 -9.80 5.43 27.22
C GLU A 41 -8.60 5.25 26.28
N LEU A 42 -8.68 4.29 25.38
CA LEU A 42 -7.65 4.06 24.34
C LEU A 42 -7.71 5.05 23.18
N ASN A 43 -8.68 5.97 23.16
CA ASN A 43 -8.73 7.05 22.18
C ASN A 43 -7.80 8.18 22.59
N PHE A 44 -6.53 8.08 22.17
CA PHE A 44 -5.47 9.02 22.55
C PHE A 44 -5.47 10.28 21.69
N GLY A 45 -5.86 11.41 22.29
CA GLY A 45 -5.73 12.72 21.67
C GLY A 45 -6.49 12.88 20.34
N PRO A 46 -6.27 14.00 19.65
CA PRO A 46 -7.04 14.30 18.44
C PRO A 46 -6.63 13.50 17.19
N TRP A 47 -5.46 12.85 17.20
CA TRP A 47 -4.91 12.19 16.03
C TRP A 47 -5.03 10.66 16.04
N PHE A 48 -5.16 10.05 17.22
CA PHE A 48 -5.15 8.59 17.39
C PHE A 48 -6.46 8.05 17.96
N HIS A 49 -7.58 8.73 17.74
CA HIS A 49 -8.90 8.22 18.09
C HIS A 49 -9.48 7.38 16.94
N PHE A 50 -10.52 6.62 17.24
CA PHE A 50 -11.17 5.71 16.30
C PHE A 50 -11.51 6.35 14.95
N GLY A 51 -12.08 7.54 14.93
CA GLY A 51 -12.46 8.23 13.70
C GLY A 51 -11.30 8.60 12.78
N ARG A 52 -10.09 8.70 13.30
CA ARG A 52 -8.88 8.95 12.51
C ARG A 52 -8.17 7.65 12.11
N LEU A 53 -8.18 6.66 12.98
CA LEU A 53 -7.51 5.39 12.72
C LEU A 53 -8.33 4.45 11.83
N ARG A 54 -9.67 4.55 11.83
CA ARG A 54 -10.51 3.71 10.97
C ARG A 54 -10.19 3.88 9.47
N PRO A 55 -10.17 5.11 8.90
CA PRO A 55 -9.75 5.30 7.52
C PRO A 55 -8.34 4.79 7.24
N LEU A 56 -7.42 4.99 8.18
CA LEU A 56 -6.05 4.48 8.07
C LEU A 56 -6.03 2.96 8.00
N HIS A 57 -6.76 2.27 8.86
CA HIS A 57 -6.88 0.81 8.82
C HIS A 57 -7.44 0.32 7.49
N THR A 58 -8.54 0.92 7.03
CA THR A 58 -9.20 0.55 5.78
C THR A 58 -8.26 0.71 4.59
N ASN A 59 -7.60 1.86 4.47
CA ASN A 59 -6.65 2.11 3.40
C ASN A 59 -5.41 1.21 3.48
N ALA A 60 -4.90 0.95 4.68
CA ALA A 60 -3.77 0.06 4.87
C ALA A 60 -4.08 -1.38 4.43
N VAL A 61 -5.24 -1.91 4.76
CA VAL A 61 -5.62 -3.27 4.38
C VAL A 61 -5.91 -3.37 2.89
N ILE A 62 -6.64 -2.43 2.31
CA ILE A 62 -7.04 -2.51 0.89
C ILE A 62 -5.87 -2.13 -0.02
N PHE A 63 -5.26 -0.97 0.18
CA PHE A 63 -4.28 -0.41 -0.75
C PHE A 63 -2.84 -0.76 -0.41
N ALA A 64 -2.45 -0.80 0.85
CA ALA A 64 -1.10 -1.19 1.22
C ALA A 64 -0.92 -2.71 1.13
N PHE A 65 -1.69 -3.46 1.89
CA PHE A 65 -1.63 -4.93 1.85
C PHE A 65 -2.12 -5.50 0.52
N GLY A 66 -3.36 -5.22 0.15
CA GLY A 66 -3.99 -5.73 -1.07
C GLY A 66 -3.32 -5.20 -2.34
N GLY A 67 -2.94 -3.92 -2.38
CA GLY A 67 -2.23 -3.31 -3.50
C GLY A 67 -0.86 -3.91 -3.74
N CYS A 68 -0.05 -4.09 -2.70
CA CYS A 68 1.26 -4.74 -2.82
C CYS A 68 1.13 -6.19 -3.29
N ALA A 69 0.14 -6.93 -2.78
CA ALA A 69 -0.14 -8.29 -3.22
C ALA A 69 -0.53 -8.35 -4.70
N LEU A 70 -1.36 -7.42 -5.16
CA LEU A 70 -1.77 -7.30 -6.55
C LEU A 70 -0.56 -7.04 -7.45
N PHE A 71 0.28 -6.07 -7.11
CA PHE A 71 1.49 -5.76 -7.90
C PHE A 71 2.47 -6.94 -7.93
N ALA A 72 2.73 -7.58 -6.79
CA ALA A 72 3.61 -8.75 -6.72
C ALA A 72 3.12 -9.87 -7.65
N THR A 73 1.84 -10.20 -7.54
CA THR A 73 1.21 -11.26 -8.34
C THR A 73 1.23 -10.90 -9.83
N SER A 74 0.86 -9.67 -10.17
CA SER A 74 0.80 -9.22 -11.56
C SER A 74 2.17 -9.27 -12.23
N TYR A 75 3.20 -8.72 -11.59
CA TYR A 75 4.56 -8.74 -12.13
C TYR A 75 5.11 -10.16 -12.26
N TYR A 76 4.76 -11.04 -11.34
CA TYR A 76 5.16 -12.45 -11.42
C TYR A 76 4.44 -13.17 -12.58
N VAL A 77 3.12 -13.08 -12.62
CA VAL A 77 2.29 -13.80 -13.60
C VAL A 77 2.59 -13.34 -15.02
N VAL A 78 2.67 -12.03 -15.26
CA VAL A 78 2.94 -11.48 -16.59
C VAL A 78 4.28 -11.99 -17.15
N GLN A 79 5.33 -11.97 -16.36
CA GLN A 79 6.64 -12.47 -16.79
C GLN A 79 6.62 -13.98 -17.09
N ARG A 80 5.95 -14.75 -16.22
CA ARG A 80 5.89 -16.22 -16.35
C ARG A 80 5.03 -16.68 -17.50
N THR A 81 3.89 -16.04 -17.72
CA THR A 81 2.98 -16.41 -18.82
C THR A 81 3.49 -15.95 -20.19
N SER A 82 4.09 -14.78 -20.25
CA SER A 82 4.69 -14.24 -21.48
C SER A 82 6.09 -14.82 -21.76
N GLN A 83 6.70 -15.48 -20.79
CA GLN A 83 8.07 -16.01 -20.84
C GLN A 83 9.11 -14.95 -21.21
N VAL A 84 8.88 -13.71 -20.81
CA VAL A 84 9.73 -12.56 -21.10
C VAL A 84 9.99 -11.77 -19.82
N ARG A 85 11.21 -11.26 -19.69
CA ARG A 85 11.56 -10.33 -18.63
C ARG A 85 10.81 -9.00 -18.77
N LEU A 86 10.49 -8.32 -17.68
CA LEU A 86 9.87 -6.99 -17.69
C LEU A 86 10.66 -6.03 -18.59
N PHE A 87 9.97 -5.37 -19.50
CA PHE A 87 10.58 -4.45 -20.46
C PHE A 87 11.20 -3.22 -19.79
N ALA A 88 10.51 -2.62 -18.83
CA ALA A 88 10.91 -1.38 -18.19
C ALA A 88 11.19 -1.60 -16.68
N GLU A 89 12.35 -2.15 -16.34
CA GLU A 89 12.72 -2.44 -14.94
C GLU A 89 12.79 -1.18 -14.07
N LYS A 90 13.27 -0.06 -14.62
CA LYS A 90 13.30 1.21 -13.91
C LYS A 90 11.90 1.72 -13.60
N LEU A 91 10.97 1.50 -14.50
CA LEU A 91 9.57 1.88 -14.32
C LEU A 91 8.89 0.99 -13.24
N ALA A 92 9.22 -0.29 -13.20
CA ALA A 92 8.76 -1.20 -12.15
C ALA A 92 9.29 -0.79 -10.77
N SER A 93 10.56 -0.40 -10.67
CA SER A 93 11.14 0.15 -9.44
C SER A 93 10.47 1.46 -9.03
N PHE A 94 10.19 2.34 -9.98
CA PHE A 94 9.44 3.57 -9.73
C PHE A 94 8.04 3.28 -9.20
N THR A 95 7.34 2.31 -9.77
CA THR A 95 6.03 1.86 -9.29
C THR A 95 6.10 1.36 -7.85
N PHE A 96 7.09 0.56 -7.51
CA PHE A 96 7.28 0.08 -6.14
C PHE A 96 7.50 1.23 -5.16
N TRP A 97 8.48 2.07 -5.40
CA TRP A 97 8.82 3.17 -4.48
C TRP A 97 7.73 4.23 -4.41
N GLY A 98 7.09 4.53 -5.55
CA GLY A 98 5.98 5.46 -5.60
C GLY A 98 4.77 4.94 -4.80
N TRP A 99 4.46 3.65 -4.90
CA TRP A 99 3.39 3.05 -4.11
C TRP A 99 3.69 3.07 -2.60
N GLN A 100 4.94 2.77 -2.21
CA GLN A 100 5.35 2.89 -0.80
C GLN A 100 5.24 4.35 -0.31
N LEU A 101 5.61 5.32 -1.14
CA LEU A 101 5.44 6.74 -0.80
C LEU A 101 3.96 7.10 -0.58
N VAL A 102 3.06 6.64 -1.44
CA VAL A 102 1.61 6.83 -1.27
C VAL A 102 1.14 6.26 0.08
N ILE A 103 1.58 5.05 0.42
CA ILE A 103 1.21 4.41 1.70
C ILE A 103 1.68 5.25 2.90
N VAL A 104 2.92 5.73 2.87
CA VAL A 104 3.48 6.57 3.95
C VAL A 104 2.74 7.91 4.03
N LEU A 105 2.45 8.55 2.90
CA LEU A 105 1.67 9.80 2.88
C LEU A 105 0.27 9.57 3.46
N ALA A 106 -0.39 8.48 3.12
CA ALA A 106 -1.68 8.13 3.70
C ALA A 106 -1.57 7.90 5.22
N ALA A 107 -0.53 7.21 5.67
CA ALA A 107 -0.28 6.96 7.09
C ALA A 107 -0.04 8.24 7.90
N VAL A 108 0.45 9.29 7.27
CA VAL A 108 0.67 10.60 7.92
C VAL A 108 -0.58 11.49 7.81
N THR A 109 -1.18 11.59 6.63
CA THR A 109 -2.27 12.56 6.37
C THR A 109 -3.59 12.16 7.00
N LEU A 110 -3.94 10.88 7.02
CA LEU A 110 -5.23 10.42 7.57
C LEU A 110 -5.36 10.69 9.07
N PRO A 111 -4.37 10.34 9.94
CA PRO A 111 -4.44 10.70 11.35
C PRO A 111 -4.45 12.22 11.60
N LEU A 112 -3.74 12.99 10.77
CA LEU A 112 -3.72 14.45 10.88
C LEU A 112 -5.03 15.11 10.43
N GLY A 113 -5.93 14.36 9.78
CA GLY A 113 -7.23 14.85 9.35
C GLY A 113 -7.28 15.44 7.95
N PHE A 114 -6.21 15.35 7.18
CA PHE A 114 -6.21 15.65 5.76
C PHE A 114 -6.86 14.51 4.99
N THR A 115 -8.19 14.50 4.99
CA THR A 115 -8.99 13.42 4.43
C THR A 115 -10.25 13.96 3.78
N SER A 116 -10.77 13.26 2.77
CA SER A 116 -12.09 13.56 2.21
C SER A 116 -13.17 12.75 2.95
N GLY A 117 -14.41 13.20 2.88
CA GLY A 117 -15.55 12.50 3.50
C GLY A 117 -16.08 11.32 2.69
N LYS A 118 -15.41 10.90 1.64
CA LYS A 118 -15.84 9.80 0.77
C LYS A 118 -15.28 8.47 1.27
N GLU A 119 -16.14 7.55 1.63
CA GLU A 119 -15.73 6.21 2.09
C GLU A 119 -14.93 5.49 0.99
N TYR A 120 -13.83 4.86 1.38
CA TYR A 120 -12.82 4.23 0.49
C TYR A 120 -12.11 5.18 -0.48
N ALA A 121 -12.37 6.45 -0.41
CA ALA A 121 -11.69 7.49 -1.18
C ALA A 121 -11.34 8.68 -0.27
N GLU A 122 -10.82 8.37 0.90
CA GLU A 122 -10.52 9.35 1.95
C GLU A 122 -9.25 10.17 1.67
N LEU A 123 -8.42 9.73 0.72
CA LEU A 123 -7.18 10.44 0.39
C LEU A 123 -7.46 11.74 -0.36
N GLU A 124 -6.64 12.75 -0.09
CA GLU A 124 -6.76 14.06 -0.73
C GLU A 124 -6.24 14.04 -2.16
N TRP A 125 -6.74 14.97 -2.99
CA TRP A 125 -6.46 15.02 -4.43
C TRP A 125 -4.96 15.04 -4.82
N PRO A 126 -4.00 15.65 -4.06
CA PRO A 126 -2.59 15.55 -4.44
C PRO A 126 -2.07 14.11 -4.41
N ILE A 127 -2.53 13.31 -3.43
CA ILE A 127 -2.19 11.89 -3.33
C ILE A 127 -2.88 11.10 -4.45
N ASP A 128 -4.11 11.44 -4.80
CA ASP A 128 -4.84 10.80 -5.91
C ASP A 128 -4.12 10.99 -7.25
N ILE A 129 -3.56 12.17 -7.50
CA ILE A 129 -2.73 12.41 -8.69
C ILE A 129 -1.50 11.52 -8.70
N LEU A 130 -0.81 11.39 -7.57
CA LEU A 130 0.35 10.51 -7.44
C LEU A 130 -0.03 9.05 -7.68
N ILE A 131 -1.17 8.60 -7.15
CA ILE A 131 -1.72 7.26 -7.40
C ILE A 131 -1.95 7.06 -8.89
N ALA A 132 -2.56 8.03 -9.58
CA ALA A 132 -2.81 7.93 -11.01
C ALA A 132 -1.51 7.81 -11.82
N VAL A 133 -0.48 8.59 -11.48
CA VAL A 133 0.85 8.50 -12.11
C VAL A 133 1.45 7.09 -11.93
N ILE A 134 1.34 6.53 -10.73
CA ILE A 134 1.87 5.19 -10.43
C ILE A 134 1.10 4.12 -11.20
N TRP A 135 -0.22 4.21 -11.29
CA TRP A 135 -1.04 3.28 -12.06
C TRP A 135 -0.70 3.30 -13.55
N VAL A 136 -0.50 4.48 -14.13
CA VAL A 136 -0.07 4.62 -15.53
C VAL A 136 1.33 4.02 -15.71
N SER A 137 2.21 4.22 -14.75
CA SER A 137 3.57 3.63 -14.80
C SER A 137 3.56 2.10 -14.69
N TYR A 138 2.61 1.55 -13.94
CA TYR A 138 2.40 0.10 -13.82
C TYR A 138 1.83 -0.50 -15.10
N ALA A 139 0.86 0.18 -15.70
CA ALA A 139 0.17 -0.32 -16.89
C ALA A 139 1.10 -0.38 -18.11
#